data_c70114b7d6706c6474462eab281a556e
#
_entry.id   c70114b7d6706c6474462eab281a556e
#
_cell.length_a   1.000
_cell.length_b   1.000
_cell.length_c   1.000
_cell.angle_alpha   90.00
_cell.angle_beta   90.00
_cell.angle_gamma   90.00
#
_symmetry.space_group_name_H-M   'P 1'
#
loop_
_entity.id
_entity.type
_entity.pdbx_description
1 polymer ?
#
loop_
_entity_poly.entity_id
_entity_poly.type
_entity_poly.pdbx_seq_one_letter_code
_entity_poly.pdbx_strand_id
1 'polypeptide(L)'
;RSLVGSEMCIRDSRMAGLKPDAVVLVATVRALKYNGGVAKADLAEENLDALAKGIVNLEKHIENIQKYGVPVIVTLNSFVTDTDAENAFIEKFCRERGCEFALSEVWEKGGEGGLDLAQKVLETLETKESNFHTLYNDELSLKDKIRTIAQEIYGAHDVVYEPAAEKQIAKIESMGFGSFPICMATVSYTHLR
;
A
#
# COMPACT_ATOMS: atom_id res chain seq x y z
N ARG A 1 -3.07 -6.68 12.24
CA ARG A 1 -3.58 -5.40 11.71
C ARG A 1 -2.44 -4.78 10.94
N SER A 2 -2.51 -4.85 9.65
CA SER A 2 -1.61 -4.10 8.77
C SER A 2 -2.01 -2.63 8.90
N LEU A 3 -1.16 -1.82 9.53
CA LEU A 3 -1.23 -0.38 9.38
C LEU A 3 -0.75 -0.09 7.97
N VAL A 4 -1.69 0.19 7.11
CA VAL A 4 -1.39 0.47 5.71
C VAL A 4 -0.73 1.85 5.66
N GLY A 5 0.53 1.90 5.22
CA GLY A 5 1.30 3.15 5.09
C GLY A 5 0.64 4.22 4.22
N SER A 6 -0.35 3.84 3.42
CA SER A 6 -1.19 4.76 2.65
C SER A 6 -1.98 5.75 3.52
N GLU A 7 -2.41 5.36 4.73
CA GLU A 7 -3.13 6.27 5.63
C GLU A 7 -2.22 7.37 6.18
N MET A 8 -0.96 7.04 6.52
CA MET A 8 0.02 8.03 6.96
C MET A 8 0.37 9.01 5.84
N CYS A 9 0.58 8.52 4.61
CA CYS A 9 0.86 9.39 3.46
C CYS A 9 -0.34 10.27 3.09
N ILE A 10 -1.55 9.75 3.21
CA ILE A 10 -2.78 10.48 2.85
C ILE A 10 -3.05 11.61 3.86
N ARG A 11 -2.91 11.35 5.15
CA ARG A 11 -3.31 12.28 6.21
C ARG A 11 -2.15 12.99 6.87
N ASP A 12 -1.24 12.23 7.49
CA ASP A 12 -0.27 12.79 8.43
C ASP A 12 0.85 13.54 7.72
N SER A 13 1.39 13.01 6.63
CA SER A 13 2.40 13.69 5.82
C SER A 13 1.84 14.95 5.16
N ARG A 14 0.59 14.90 4.69
CA ARG A 14 -0.10 16.05 4.10
C ARG A 14 -0.28 17.18 5.11
N MET A 15 -0.79 16.88 6.31
CA MET A 15 -1.00 17.89 7.37
C MET A 15 0.34 18.47 7.89
N ALA A 16 1.39 17.67 7.91
CA ALA A 16 2.71 18.09 8.33
C ALA A 16 3.52 18.78 7.21
N GLY A 17 3.01 18.83 5.99
CA GLY A 17 3.71 19.37 4.82
C GLY A 17 4.92 18.53 4.39
N LEU A 18 4.99 17.27 4.83
CA LEU A 18 6.08 16.35 4.48
C LEU A 18 5.87 15.79 3.07
N LYS A 19 6.95 15.70 2.32
CA LYS A 19 6.98 15.08 0.99
C LYS A 19 7.91 13.87 1.06
N PRO A 20 7.41 12.64 0.90
CA PRO A 20 8.25 11.46 0.90
C PRO A 20 9.11 11.40 -0.37
N ASP A 21 10.38 11.04 -0.22
CA ASP A 21 11.31 10.85 -1.33
C ASP A 21 11.23 9.43 -1.90
N ALA A 22 10.89 8.45 -1.06
CA ALA A 22 10.65 7.06 -1.44
C ALA A 22 9.70 6.39 -0.45
N VAL A 23 9.08 5.30 -0.87
CA VAL A 23 8.23 4.44 -0.01
C VAL A 23 8.75 3.02 -0.02
N VAL A 24 8.98 2.45 1.16
CA VAL A 24 9.28 1.03 1.34
C VAL A 24 7.98 0.28 1.64
N LEU A 25 7.57 -0.58 0.72
CA LEU A 25 6.38 -1.41 0.84
C LEU A 25 6.77 -2.81 1.29
N VAL A 26 6.36 -3.18 2.49
CA VAL A 26 6.68 -4.48 3.09
C VAL A 26 5.65 -5.54 2.71
N ALA A 27 6.10 -6.64 2.13
CA ALA A 27 5.29 -7.81 1.82
C ALA A 27 5.80 -9.05 2.55
N THR A 28 4.97 -10.08 2.65
CA THR A 28 5.36 -11.42 3.12
C THR A 28 4.74 -12.48 2.23
N VAL A 29 5.46 -13.56 1.94
CA VAL A 29 4.94 -14.72 1.20
C VAL A 29 3.65 -15.24 1.85
N ARG A 30 3.65 -15.37 3.18
CA ARG A 30 2.49 -15.86 3.96
C ARG A 30 1.24 -15.02 3.75
N ALA A 31 1.36 -13.69 3.78
CA ALA A 31 0.21 -12.80 3.57
C ALA A 31 -0.34 -12.93 2.14
N LEU A 32 0.55 -13.03 1.16
CA LEU A 32 0.15 -13.19 -0.24
C LEU A 32 -0.52 -14.55 -0.49
N LYS A 33 0.03 -15.65 0.04
CA LYS A 33 -0.61 -16.98 -0.03
C LYS A 33 -1.96 -17.01 0.66
N TYR A 34 -2.08 -16.38 1.84
CA TYR A 34 -3.34 -16.26 2.56
C TYR A 34 -4.40 -15.51 1.73
N ASN A 35 -4.01 -14.42 1.09
CA ASN A 35 -4.87 -13.68 0.17
C ASN A 35 -5.23 -14.50 -1.08
N GLY A 36 -4.38 -15.45 -1.47
CA GLY A 36 -4.64 -16.43 -2.54
C GLY A 36 -5.51 -17.61 -2.14
N GLY A 37 -5.98 -17.65 -0.88
CA GLY A 37 -6.93 -18.65 -0.38
C GLY A 37 -6.31 -19.82 0.39
N VAL A 38 -5.03 -19.78 0.72
CA VAL A 38 -4.37 -20.82 1.56
C VAL A 38 -4.81 -20.66 3.02
N ALA A 39 -5.17 -21.75 3.66
CA ALA A 39 -5.50 -21.77 5.08
C ALA A 39 -4.27 -21.44 5.95
N LYS A 40 -4.50 -20.84 7.12
CA LYS A 40 -3.39 -20.42 8.02
C LYS A 40 -2.46 -21.57 8.44
N ALA A 41 -2.99 -22.78 8.53
CA ALA A 41 -2.22 -23.97 8.90
C ALA A 41 -1.20 -24.36 7.81
N ASP A 42 -1.50 -24.08 6.54
CA ASP A 42 -0.78 -24.58 5.37
C ASP A 42 0.17 -23.51 4.76
N LEU A 43 0.29 -22.35 5.39
CA LEU A 43 1.09 -21.22 4.88
C LEU A 43 2.61 -21.51 4.84
N ALA A 44 3.07 -22.55 5.52
CA ALA A 44 4.46 -22.98 5.51
C ALA A 44 4.83 -23.81 4.26
N GLU A 45 3.83 -24.36 3.55
CA GLU A 45 4.05 -25.16 2.36
C GLU A 45 4.18 -24.25 1.13
N GLU A 46 5.09 -24.60 0.19
CA GLU A 46 5.24 -23.88 -1.08
C GLU A 46 3.94 -23.93 -1.88
N ASN A 47 3.48 -22.77 -2.36
CA ASN A 47 2.28 -22.71 -3.18
C ASN A 47 2.31 -21.49 -4.14
N LEU A 48 2.94 -21.69 -5.30
CA LEU A 48 3.05 -20.65 -6.32
C LEU A 48 1.71 -20.27 -6.95
N ASP A 49 0.76 -21.21 -7.05
CA ASP A 49 -0.57 -20.93 -7.61
C ASP A 49 -1.37 -19.99 -6.70
N ALA A 50 -1.32 -20.23 -5.39
CA ALA A 50 -1.95 -19.33 -4.43
C ALA A 50 -1.24 -17.98 -4.37
N LEU A 51 0.10 -17.99 -4.47
CA LEU A 51 0.88 -16.76 -4.53
C LEU A 51 0.48 -15.91 -5.75
N ALA A 52 0.34 -16.54 -6.93
CA ALA A 52 -0.11 -15.88 -8.15
C ALA A 52 -1.52 -15.28 -8.03
N LYS A 53 -2.42 -15.95 -7.29
CA LYS A 53 -3.77 -15.40 -7.01
C LYS A 53 -3.74 -14.25 -6.00
N GLY A 54 -2.91 -14.34 -4.98
CA GLY A 54 -2.87 -13.36 -3.90
C GLY A 54 -2.01 -12.12 -4.19
N ILE A 55 -1.12 -12.20 -5.18
CA ILE A 55 -0.19 -11.11 -5.50
C ILE A 55 -0.89 -9.84 -6.03
N VAL A 56 -2.13 -9.95 -6.50
CA VAL A 56 -2.95 -8.81 -6.91
C VAL A 56 -3.15 -7.77 -5.79
N ASN A 57 -3.05 -8.19 -4.53
CA ASN A 57 -3.07 -7.26 -3.40
C ASN A 57 -1.80 -6.42 -3.36
N LEU A 58 -0.63 -7.02 -3.58
CA LEU A 58 0.64 -6.30 -3.67
C LEU A 58 0.62 -5.34 -4.86
N GLU A 59 0.12 -5.79 -6.00
CA GLU A 59 -0.07 -4.95 -7.20
C GLU A 59 -0.87 -3.70 -6.87
N LYS A 60 -2.02 -3.86 -6.23
CA LYS A 60 -2.87 -2.74 -5.88
C LYS A 60 -2.19 -1.75 -4.93
N HIS A 61 -1.40 -2.23 -3.97
CA HIS A 61 -0.62 -1.35 -3.10
C HIS A 61 0.48 -0.60 -3.85
N ILE A 62 1.18 -1.25 -4.78
CA ILE A 62 2.18 -0.61 -5.65
C ILE A 62 1.52 0.50 -6.48
N GLU A 63 0.43 0.19 -7.19
CA GLU A 63 -0.32 1.15 -7.99
C GLU A 63 -0.78 2.37 -7.15
N ASN A 64 -1.30 2.10 -5.95
CA ASN A 64 -1.77 3.16 -5.07
C ASN A 64 -0.64 4.11 -4.66
N ILE A 65 0.57 3.59 -4.35
CA ILE A 65 1.72 4.43 -4.01
C ILE A 65 2.21 5.19 -5.25
N GLN A 66 2.27 4.54 -6.41
CA GLN A 66 2.69 5.17 -7.66
C GLN A 66 1.78 6.35 -8.06
N LYS A 67 0.49 6.31 -7.71
CA LYS A 67 -0.45 7.43 -7.90
C LYS A 67 -0.09 8.69 -7.13
N TYR A 68 0.74 8.59 -6.10
CA TYR A 68 1.29 9.75 -5.38
C TYR A 68 2.59 10.27 -6.00
N GLY A 69 3.09 9.65 -7.07
CA GLY A 69 4.32 10.07 -7.75
C GLY A 69 5.60 9.76 -6.97
N VAL A 70 5.57 8.78 -6.06
CA VAL A 70 6.70 8.43 -5.20
C VAL A 70 7.34 7.11 -5.65
N PRO A 71 8.67 7.02 -5.75
CA PRO A 71 9.38 5.78 -6.01
C PRO A 71 9.05 4.70 -4.97
N VAL A 72 8.80 3.46 -5.42
CA VAL A 72 8.43 2.32 -4.58
C VAL A 72 9.56 1.31 -4.55
N ILE A 73 9.96 0.92 -3.33
CA ILE A 73 10.84 -0.21 -3.08
C ILE A 73 9.99 -1.26 -2.38
N VAL A 74 9.82 -2.42 -3.00
CA VAL A 74 9.16 -3.56 -2.34
C VAL A 74 10.20 -4.35 -1.56
N THR A 75 9.97 -4.53 -0.27
CA THR A 75 10.79 -5.45 0.52
C THR A 75 9.98 -6.66 0.93
N LEU A 76 10.53 -7.82 0.68
CA LEU A 76 9.97 -9.09 1.13
C LEU A 76 10.59 -9.45 2.49
N ASN A 77 9.77 -9.36 3.54
CA ASN A 77 10.17 -9.83 4.87
C ASN A 77 10.10 -11.37 4.87
N SER A 78 11.25 -12.00 4.66
CA SER A 78 11.38 -13.44 4.48
C SER A 78 11.32 -14.18 5.80
N PHE A 79 10.67 -15.34 5.79
CA PHE A 79 10.65 -16.30 6.88
C PHE A 79 11.38 -17.58 6.44
N VAL A 80 11.88 -18.33 7.40
CA VAL A 80 12.63 -19.60 7.18
C VAL A 80 11.84 -20.64 6.35
N THR A 81 10.52 -20.49 6.30
CA THR A 81 9.62 -21.39 5.52
C THR A 81 9.39 -20.92 4.09
N ASP A 82 9.83 -19.73 3.74
CA ASP A 82 9.62 -19.19 2.39
C ASP A 82 10.66 -19.82 1.45
N THR A 83 10.24 -20.23 0.26
CA THR A 83 11.12 -20.90 -0.70
C THR A 83 11.77 -19.93 -1.66
N ASP A 84 12.91 -20.32 -2.24
CA ASP A 84 13.60 -19.53 -3.26
C ASP A 84 12.70 -19.30 -4.49
N ALA A 85 11.86 -20.27 -4.84
CA ALA A 85 10.92 -20.16 -5.95
C ALA A 85 9.84 -19.09 -5.68
N GLU A 86 9.31 -19.05 -4.45
CA GLU A 86 8.33 -18.02 -4.03
C GLU A 86 8.96 -16.64 -4.01
N ASN A 87 10.17 -16.51 -3.48
CA ASN A 87 10.91 -15.26 -3.44
C ASN A 87 11.21 -14.74 -4.86
N ALA A 88 11.72 -15.60 -5.75
CA ALA A 88 12.01 -15.25 -7.14
C ALA A 88 10.74 -14.86 -7.92
N PHE A 89 9.60 -15.49 -7.64
CA PHE A 89 8.33 -15.14 -8.25
C PHE A 89 7.93 -13.70 -7.90
N ILE A 90 8.02 -13.31 -6.62
CA ILE A 90 7.67 -11.96 -6.16
C ILE A 90 8.66 -10.93 -6.70
N GLU A 91 9.95 -11.22 -6.67
CA GLU A 91 10.99 -10.35 -7.23
C GLU A 91 10.73 -10.03 -8.71
N LYS A 92 10.50 -11.06 -9.52
CA LYS A 92 10.17 -10.91 -10.94
C LYS A 92 8.93 -10.04 -11.13
N PHE A 93 7.87 -10.30 -10.35
CA PHE A 93 6.64 -9.54 -10.39
C PHE A 93 6.86 -8.05 -10.09
N CYS A 94 7.67 -7.70 -9.08
CA CYS A 94 7.98 -6.32 -8.72
C CYS A 94 8.78 -5.62 -9.83
N ARG A 95 9.78 -6.28 -10.40
CA ARG A 95 10.61 -5.75 -11.48
C ARG A 95 9.78 -5.44 -12.75
N GLU A 96 8.84 -6.32 -13.11
CA GLU A 96 7.93 -6.12 -14.25
C GLU A 96 7.03 -4.88 -14.07
N ARG A 97 6.84 -4.41 -12.83
CA ARG A 97 6.06 -3.20 -12.48
C ARG A 97 6.91 -1.97 -12.21
N GLY A 98 8.21 -2.04 -12.55
CA GLY A 98 9.13 -0.91 -12.39
C GLY A 98 9.47 -0.58 -10.93
N CYS A 99 9.24 -1.52 -9.99
CA CYS A 99 9.62 -1.36 -8.59
C CYS A 99 11.00 -1.94 -8.33
N GLU A 100 11.75 -1.31 -7.43
CA GLU A 100 12.92 -1.94 -6.82
C GLU A 100 12.45 -3.04 -5.86
N PHE A 101 13.27 -4.06 -5.73
CA PHE A 101 13.01 -5.19 -4.84
C PHE A 101 14.22 -5.47 -3.96
N ALA A 102 13.98 -5.76 -2.68
CA ALA A 102 14.99 -6.22 -1.73
C ALA A 102 14.43 -7.32 -0.84
N LEU A 103 15.21 -8.37 -0.63
CA LEU A 103 14.91 -9.39 0.37
C LEU A 103 15.33 -8.86 1.75
N SER A 104 14.46 -8.98 2.74
CA SER A 104 14.78 -8.65 4.13
C SER A 104 14.79 -9.90 5.00
N GLU A 105 15.94 -10.21 5.54
CA GLU A 105 16.17 -11.34 6.46
C GLU A 105 16.51 -10.84 7.88
N VAL A 106 16.05 -9.64 8.23
CA VAL A 106 16.37 -9.00 9.51
C VAL A 106 15.95 -9.86 10.70
N TRP A 107 14.89 -10.64 10.56
CA TRP A 107 14.43 -11.53 11.62
C TRP A 107 15.46 -12.61 11.97
N GLU A 108 16.15 -13.15 10.97
CA GLU A 108 17.14 -14.23 11.14
C GLU A 108 18.55 -13.70 11.37
N LYS A 109 18.96 -12.71 10.58
CA LYS A 109 20.35 -12.21 10.50
C LYS A 109 20.57 -10.86 11.20
N GLY A 110 19.53 -10.32 11.87
CA GLY A 110 19.63 -8.99 12.47
C GLY A 110 19.91 -7.90 11.44
N GLY A 111 20.72 -6.90 11.80
CA GLY A 111 21.01 -5.76 10.92
C GLY A 111 21.65 -6.15 9.58
N GLU A 112 22.47 -7.22 9.55
CA GLU A 112 23.10 -7.71 8.32
C GLU A 112 22.06 -8.15 7.28
N GLY A 113 20.94 -8.74 7.73
CA GLY A 113 19.83 -9.14 6.85
C GLY A 113 19.05 -7.98 6.22
N GLY A 114 19.34 -6.73 6.62
CA GLY A 114 18.73 -5.52 6.08
C GLY A 114 19.63 -4.72 5.14
N LEU A 115 20.86 -5.13 4.90
CA LEU A 115 21.82 -4.36 4.12
C LEU A 115 21.41 -4.20 2.66
N ASP A 116 20.84 -5.22 2.03
CA ASP A 116 20.34 -5.15 0.65
C ASP A 116 19.21 -4.11 0.54
N LEU A 117 18.26 -4.13 1.46
CA LEU A 117 17.21 -3.11 1.51
C LEU A 117 17.78 -1.70 1.70
N ALA A 118 18.74 -1.53 2.61
CA ALA A 118 19.35 -0.23 2.87
C ALA A 118 20.06 0.30 1.61
N GLN A 119 20.79 -0.55 0.91
CA GLN A 119 21.46 -0.19 -0.33
C GLN A 119 20.45 0.18 -1.42
N LYS A 120 19.37 -0.58 -1.59
CA LYS A 120 18.30 -0.27 -2.55
C LYS A 120 17.60 1.07 -2.25
N VAL A 121 17.43 1.40 -0.98
CA VAL A 121 16.88 2.71 -0.58
C VAL A 121 17.85 3.82 -0.99
N LEU A 122 19.14 3.70 -0.69
CA LEU A 122 20.14 4.72 -1.07
C LEU A 122 20.20 4.89 -2.59
N GLU A 123 20.30 3.79 -3.35
CA GLU A 123 20.32 3.81 -4.82
C GLU A 123 19.05 4.51 -5.38
N THR A 124 17.89 4.23 -4.79
CA THR A 124 16.63 4.85 -5.21
C THR A 124 16.63 6.36 -4.95
N LEU A 125 17.10 6.78 -3.77
CA LEU A 125 17.17 8.20 -3.41
C LEU A 125 18.19 8.98 -4.26
N GLU A 126 19.24 8.32 -4.75
CA GLU A 126 20.26 8.93 -5.62
C GLU A 126 19.84 8.98 -7.09
N THR A 127 19.04 8.00 -7.55
CA THR A 127 18.77 7.80 -8.99
C THR A 127 17.35 8.14 -9.41
N LYS A 128 16.40 8.21 -8.50
CA LYS A 128 14.99 8.49 -8.78
C LYS A 128 14.53 9.74 -8.05
N GLU A 129 13.84 10.61 -8.76
CA GLU A 129 13.25 11.81 -8.21
C GLU A 129 11.80 11.54 -7.78
N SER A 130 11.42 12.03 -6.60
CA SER A 130 10.04 11.98 -6.12
C SER A 130 9.27 13.17 -6.69
N ASN A 131 8.15 12.87 -7.35
CA ASN A 131 7.17 13.86 -7.78
C ASN A 131 5.90 13.76 -6.92
N PHE A 132 6.09 13.78 -5.60
CA PHE A 132 5.00 13.61 -4.64
C PHE A 132 3.91 14.65 -4.83
N HIS A 133 2.69 14.18 -4.99
CA HIS A 133 1.47 15.00 -5.04
C HIS A 133 0.31 14.29 -4.32
N THR A 134 -0.67 15.08 -3.90
CA THR A 134 -1.87 14.56 -3.26
C THR A 134 -2.91 14.16 -4.30
N LEU A 135 -3.75 13.17 -4.01
CA LEU A 135 -4.79 12.69 -4.93
C LEU A 135 -5.88 13.73 -5.22
N TYR A 136 -6.08 14.66 -4.33
CA TYR A 136 -7.12 15.72 -4.45
C TYR A 136 -6.67 16.99 -3.74
N ASN A 137 -7.31 18.11 -4.11
CA ASN A 137 -7.13 19.40 -3.44
C ASN A 137 -8.01 19.48 -2.18
N ASP A 138 -7.49 20.13 -1.11
CA ASP A 138 -8.22 20.34 0.15
C ASP A 138 -9.48 21.19 0.00
N GLU A 139 -9.57 21.98 -1.04
CA GLU A 139 -10.73 22.83 -1.33
C GLU A 139 -11.93 22.07 -1.91
N LEU A 140 -11.77 20.80 -2.34
CA LEU A 140 -12.88 19.99 -2.79
C LEU A 140 -13.89 19.74 -1.67
N SER A 141 -15.17 19.51 -2.03
CA SER A 141 -16.19 19.08 -1.07
C SER A 141 -15.82 17.75 -0.41
N LEU A 142 -16.30 17.48 0.80
CA LEU A 142 -16.05 16.20 1.46
C LEU A 142 -16.51 15.02 0.60
N LYS A 143 -17.64 15.16 -0.10
CA LYS A 143 -18.14 14.11 -1.00
C LYS A 143 -17.24 13.87 -2.20
N ASP A 144 -16.68 14.91 -2.81
CA ASP A 144 -15.76 14.74 -3.93
C ASP A 144 -14.43 14.13 -3.49
N LYS A 145 -13.92 14.49 -2.30
CA LYS A 145 -12.75 13.86 -1.68
C LYS A 145 -12.99 12.36 -1.45
N ILE A 146 -14.15 12.00 -0.86
CA ILE A 146 -14.54 10.61 -0.62
C ILE A 146 -14.63 9.84 -1.95
N ARG A 147 -15.28 10.44 -2.95
CA ARG A 147 -15.41 9.85 -4.29
C ARG A 147 -14.05 9.61 -4.93
N THR A 148 -13.14 10.60 -4.88
CA THR A 148 -11.78 10.46 -5.41
C THR A 148 -11.05 9.31 -4.75
N ILE A 149 -11.08 9.21 -3.42
CA ILE A 149 -10.42 8.08 -2.71
C ILE A 149 -11.07 6.76 -3.11
N ALA A 150 -12.39 6.67 -3.14
CA ALA A 150 -13.11 5.45 -3.49
C ALA A 150 -12.77 4.97 -4.90
N GLN A 151 -12.72 5.86 -5.87
CA GLN A 151 -12.41 5.54 -7.26
C GLN A 151 -10.93 5.25 -7.46
N GLU A 152 -10.04 6.14 -7.00
CA GLU A 152 -8.62 6.05 -7.28
C GLU A 152 -7.91 4.96 -6.47
N ILE A 153 -8.21 4.85 -5.19
CA ILE A 153 -7.53 3.91 -4.30
C ILE A 153 -8.23 2.54 -4.27
N TYR A 154 -9.56 2.56 -4.18
CA TYR A 154 -10.34 1.32 -4.04
C TYR A 154 -10.90 0.79 -5.36
N GLY A 155 -10.83 1.55 -6.45
CA GLY A 155 -11.34 1.14 -7.75
C GLY A 155 -12.87 1.05 -7.79
N ALA A 156 -13.57 1.75 -6.89
CA ALA A 156 -15.03 1.80 -6.89
C ALA A 156 -15.55 2.57 -8.13
N HIS A 157 -16.69 2.15 -8.64
CA HIS A 157 -17.33 2.86 -9.76
C HIS A 157 -17.94 4.19 -9.28
N ASP A 158 -18.61 4.17 -8.12
CA ASP A 158 -19.22 5.36 -7.50
C ASP A 158 -19.43 5.13 -5.99
N VAL A 159 -19.91 6.16 -5.29
CA VAL A 159 -20.19 6.15 -3.87
C VAL A 159 -21.66 6.45 -3.62
N VAL A 160 -22.32 5.57 -2.87
CA VAL A 160 -23.69 5.76 -2.41
C VAL A 160 -23.67 6.16 -0.93
N TYR A 161 -24.36 7.22 -0.60
CA TYR A 161 -24.42 7.73 0.78
C TYR A 161 -25.76 7.38 1.43
N GLU A 162 -25.69 6.71 2.56
CA GLU A 162 -26.85 6.50 3.41
C GLU A 162 -27.37 7.85 3.98
N PRO A 163 -28.68 8.00 4.23
CA PRO A 163 -29.26 9.26 4.73
C PRO A 163 -28.59 9.76 6.03
N ALA A 164 -28.10 8.85 6.88
CA ALA A 164 -27.37 9.21 8.08
C ALA A 164 -26.00 9.81 7.76
N ALA A 165 -25.29 9.26 6.78
CA ALA A 165 -24.01 9.77 6.32
C ALA A 165 -24.15 11.15 5.68
N GLU A 166 -25.19 11.37 4.87
CA GLU A 166 -25.52 12.68 4.28
C GLU A 166 -25.66 13.76 5.35
N LYS A 167 -26.44 13.49 6.40
CA LYS A 167 -26.64 14.42 7.52
C LYS A 167 -25.34 14.71 8.27
N GLN A 168 -24.49 13.69 8.46
CA GLN A 168 -23.20 13.86 9.13
C GLN A 168 -22.24 14.70 8.29
N ILE A 169 -22.14 14.45 7.00
CA ILE A 169 -21.31 15.24 6.09
C ILE A 169 -21.73 16.71 6.13
N ALA A 170 -23.02 17.01 5.97
CA ALA A 170 -23.53 18.37 6.04
C ALA A 170 -23.23 19.04 7.38
N LYS A 171 -23.34 18.30 8.49
CA LYS A 171 -22.98 18.80 9.82
C LYS A 171 -21.49 19.13 9.92
N ILE A 172 -20.61 18.26 9.45
CA ILE A 172 -19.15 18.46 9.47
C ILE A 172 -18.77 19.70 8.64
N GLU A 173 -19.37 19.85 7.47
CA GLU A 173 -19.17 21.04 6.61
C GLU A 173 -19.64 22.33 7.30
N SER A 174 -20.82 22.29 7.94
CA SER A 174 -21.34 23.45 8.69
C SER A 174 -20.49 23.87 9.89
N MET A 175 -19.69 22.93 10.41
CA MET A 175 -18.73 23.19 11.50
C MET A 175 -17.39 23.76 11.00
N GLY A 176 -17.22 23.97 9.69
CA GLY A 176 -16.00 24.49 9.09
C GLY A 176 -14.91 23.46 8.79
N PHE A 177 -15.21 22.15 8.85
CA PHE A 177 -14.25 21.08 8.59
C PHE A 177 -14.25 20.59 7.14
N GLY A 178 -14.89 21.30 6.23
CA GLY A 178 -14.96 20.93 4.81
C GLY A 178 -13.59 20.82 4.11
N SER A 179 -12.61 21.62 4.54
CA SER A 179 -11.23 21.59 4.00
C SER A 179 -10.35 20.47 4.56
N PHE A 180 -10.82 19.74 5.56
CA PHE A 180 -10.01 18.67 6.18
C PHE A 180 -9.83 17.47 5.24
N PRO A 181 -8.66 16.80 5.29
CA PRO A 181 -8.44 15.58 4.55
C PRO A 181 -9.30 14.43 5.08
N ILE A 182 -9.68 13.53 4.18
CA ILE A 182 -10.47 12.34 4.50
C ILE A 182 -9.57 11.18 4.88
N CYS A 183 -9.88 10.52 5.99
CA CYS A 183 -9.32 9.23 6.37
C CYS A 183 -10.40 8.15 6.21
N MET A 184 -10.14 7.15 5.36
CA MET A 184 -11.07 6.04 5.11
C MET A 184 -10.71 4.86 6.00
N ALA A 185 -11.53 4.56 7.01
CA ALA A 185 -11.43 3.32 7.76
C ALA A 185 -12.17 2.21 7.03
N THR A 186 -11.45 1.32 6.37
CA THR A 186 -12.03 0.18 5.64
C THR A 186 -11.40 -1.14 6.04
N VAL A 187 -12.08 -2.24 5.71
CA VAL A 187 -11.79 -3.55 6.28
C VAL A 187 -10.72 -4.32 5.53
N SER A 188 -10.52 -4.19 4.28
CA SER A 188 -9.42 -4.65 3.43
C SER A 188 -9.86 -4.69 1.96
N TYR A 189 -8.90 -4.65 1.03
CA TYR A 189 -9.15 -4.72 -0.41
C TYR A 189 -9.78 -6.04 -0.88
N THR A 190 -9.78 -7.09 -0.07
CA THR A 190 -10.35 -8.40 -0.41
C THR A 190 -11.87 -8.41 -0.56
N HIS A 191 -12.57 -7.37 -0.10
CA HIS A 191 -14.03 -7.24 -0.17
C HIS A 191 -14.52 -6.27 -1.24
N LEU A 192 -13.63 -5.72 -2.07
CA LEU A 192 -13.92 -4.70 -3.07
C LEU A 192 -14.02 -5.26 -4.51
N ARG A 193 -14.38 -6.55 -4.65
CA ARG A 193 -14.66 -7.18 -5.95
C ARG A 193 -16.13 -7.45 -6.11
#